data_8b5cf30ae3c50d4509fe36e3312c0014
#
_entry.id   8b5cf30ae3c50d4509fe36e3312c0014
#
_cell.length_a   1.000
_cell.length_b   1.000
_cell.length_c   1.000
_cell.angle_alpha   90.00
_cell.angle_beta   90.00
_cell.angle_gamma   90.00
#
_symmetry.space_group_name_H-M   'P 1'
#
loop_
_entity.id
_entity.type
_entity.pdbx_description
1 polymer ?
#
loop_
_entity_poly.entity_id
_entity_poly.type
_entity_poly.pdbx_seq_one_letter_code
_entity_poly.pdbx_strand_id
1 'polypeptide(L)'
;MKKIAFCFLCKDSLKNISLWKNFFTGNEDKFNIYFHFSDKNIIAHKDFFNSKIVPYQDTCWGDIYRAIFSLYKVAFNDSNFKYILLSESCIPVKNFLFTYEYLTADDKSFLSFQSNNPTTEWEKSTLIHNLQRYIHNAKKSKNFMYKISIEDWFYSETWNILNKEHVALILNNYYLIEEFKAMKCFAYDENIVSYLLSINNKLDDIRNIKTTFVNWEKAVVDKLGRHPYTYQNLNDLNLDDFEDFLFARKFNDIKGLEGKVLF
;
A
#
# COMPACT_ATOMS: atom_id res chain seq x y z
N MET A 1 24.82 0.32 -3.71
CA MET A 1 23.74 -0.47 -4.37
C MET A 1 22.40 0.10 -3.94
N LYS A 2 21.40 0.20 -4.83
CA LYS A 2 20.03 0.60 -4.48
C LYS A 2 19.36 -0.54 -3.70
N LYS A 3 18.78 -0.25 -2.52
CA LYS A 3 18.00 -1.24 -1.78
C LYS A 3 16.52 -0.91 -1.82
N ILE A 4 15.68 -1.93 -1.81
CA ILE A 4 14.22 -1.79 -1.76
C ILE A 4 13.75 -2.17 -0.36
N ALA A 5 12.92 -1.32 0.25
CA ALA A 5 12.24 -1.61 1.49
C ALA A 5 10.91 -2.32 1.22
N PHE A 6 10.74 -3.53 1.73
CA PHE A 6 9.47 -4.24 1.76
C PHE A 6 8.80 -4.00 3.11
N CYS A 7 7.75 -3.20 3.12
CA CYS A 7 7.03 -2.73 4.30
C CYS A 7 5.71 -3.51 4.44
N PHE A 8 5.68 -4.50 5.32
CA PHE A 8 4.51 -5.37 5.53
C PHE A 8 3.64 -4.88 6.69
N LEU A 9 2.39 -4.58 6.38
CA LEU A 9 1.35 -4.30 7.35
C LEU A 9 0.60 -5.60 7.63
N CYS A 10 0.84 -6.21 8.79
CA CYS A 10 0.31 -7.52 9.16
C CYS A 10 -0.67 -7.42 10.33
N LYS A 11 -1.72 -8.23 10.27
CA LYS A 11 -2.60 -8.44 11.41
C LYS A 11 -1.88 -9.30 12.46
N ASP A 12 -1.45 -10.50 12.06
CA ASP A 12 -0.82 -11.51 12.92
C ASP A 12 0.45 -12.13 12.32
N SER A 13 0.42 -12.55 11.05
CA SER A 13 1.53 -13.23 10.39
C SER A 13 1.51 -13.02 8.89
N LEU A 14 2.68 -13.07 8.25
CA LEU A 14 2.80 -13.05 6.79
C LEU A 14 2.26 -14.37 6.22
N LYS A 15 1.28 -14.28 5.33
CA LYS A 15 0.72 -15.42 4.60
C LYS A 15 1.67 -15.90 3.50
N ASN A 16 1.54 -17.17 3.12
CA ASN A 16 2.33 -17.78 2.04
C ASN A 16 3.85 -17.54 2.19
N ILE A 17 4.35 -17.73 3.40
CA ILE A 17 5.73 -17.39 3.77
C ILE A 17 6.77 -18.15 2.92
N SER A 18 6.47 -19.37 2.48
CA SER A 18 7.35 -20.16 1.62
C SER A 18 7.56 -19.48 0.26
N LEU A 19 6.49 -18.91 -0.32
CA LEU A 19 6.58 -18.15 -1.56
C LEU A 19 7.46 -16.90 -1.39
N TRP A 20 7.30 -16.17 -0.29
CA TRP A 20 8.15 -15.03 0.03
C TRP A 20 9.62 -15.43 0.28
N LYS A 21 9.86 -16.58 0.92
CA LYS A 21 11.23 -17.11 1.06
C LYS A 21 11.87 -17.35 -0.30
N ASN A 22 11.16 -18.02 -1.21
CA ASN A 22 11.66 -18.25 -2.57
C ASN A 22 11.94 -16.95 -3.32
N PHE A 23 11.05 -15.96 -3.18
CA PHE A 23 11.21 -14.65 -3.80
C PHE A 23 12.49 -13.92 -3.34
N PHE A 24 12.80 -13.94 -2.04
CA PHE A 24 13.92 -13.18 -1.48
C PHE A 24 15.27 -13.89 -1.54
N THR A 25 15.29 -15.23 -1.53
CA THR A 25 16.52 -16.02 -1.45
C THR A 25 17.51 -15.68 -2.55
N GLY A 26 18.78 -15.45 -2.16
CA GLY A 26 19.86 -15.12 -3.07
C GLY A 26 19.95 -13.64 -3.49
N ASN A 27 19.14 -12.77 -2.87
CA ASN A 27 19.12 -11.34 -3.17
C ASN A 27 19.23 -10.45 -1.91
N GLU A 28 19.78 -10.98 -0.81
CA GLU A 28 19.78 -10.38 0.53
C GLU A 28 20.49 -9.02 0.58
N ASP A 29 21.34 -8.74 -0.38
CA ASP A 29 22.08 -7.47 -0.53
C ASP A 29 21.22 -6.34 -1.15
N LYS A 30 20.06 -6.66 -1.78
CA LYS A 30 19.21 -5.75 -2.56
C LYS A 30 17.96 -5.26 -1.85
N PHE A 31 17.65 -5.79 -0.67
CA PHE A 31 16.43 -5.42 0.04
C PHE A 31 16.62 -5.27 1.55
N ASN A 32 15.62 -4.68 2.19
CA ASN A 32 15.36 -4.71 3.62
C ASN A 32 13.87 -5.00 3.86
N ILE A 33 13.55 -5.70 4.96
CA ILE A 33 12.17 -6.08 5.31
C ILE A 33 11.78 -5.46 6.63
N TYR A 34 10.55 -4.92 6.68
CA TYR A 34 9.96 -4.27 7.85
C TYR A 34 8.57 -4.81 8.08
N PHE A 35 8.25 -5.15 9.34
CA PHE A 35 6.93 -5.62 9.74
C PHE A 35 6.31 -4.68 10.77
N HIS A 36 5.06 -4.31 10.55
CA HIS A 36 4.16 -3.82 11.58
C HIS A 36 3.09 -4.87 11.85
N PHE A 37 2.89 -5.22 13.13
CA PHE A 37 1.83 -6.14 13.55
C PHE A 37 0.74 -5.38 14.30
N SER A 38 -0.54 -5.73 14.04
CA SER A 38 -1.69 -5.13 14.73
C SER A 38 -1.87 -5.63 16.16
N ASP A 39 -1.13 -6.67 16.57
CA ASP A 39 -1.01 -7.11 17.95
C ASP A 39 0.43 -6.88 18.45
N LYS A 40 0.57 -6.07 19.50
CA LYS A 40 1.85 -5.70 20.11
C LYS A 40 2.64 -6.88 20.73
N ASN A 41 1.96 -8.00 20.97
CA ASN A 41 2.58 -9.20 21.56
C ASN A 41 3.16 -10.14 20.49
N ILE A 42 2.94 -9.87 19.21
CA ILE A 42 3.46 -10.70 18.13
C ILE A 42 4.92 -10.35 17.86
N ILE A 43 5.76 -11.39 17.88
CA ILE A 43 7.17 -11.34 17.49
C ILE A 43 7.46 -12.27 16.30
N ALA A 44 6.41 -12.58 15.52
CA ALA A 44 6.52 -13.43 14.35
C ALA A 44 7.54 -12.86 13.35
N HIS A 45 8.21 -13.74 12.64
CA HIS A 45 9.13 -13.40 11.54
C HIS A 45 10.38 -12.58 11.92
N LYS A 46 10.75 -12.50 13.21
CA LYS A 46 11.94 -11.76 13.66
C LYS A 46 13.23 -12.20 12.93
N ASP A 47 13.34 -13.49 12.62
CA ASP A 47 14.51 -14.06 11.92
C ASP A 47 14.30 -14.19 10.41
N PHE A 48 13.22 -13.63 9.87
CA PHE A 48 12.92 -13.68 8.45
C PHE A 48 13.80 -12.67 7.69
N PHE A 49 14.91 -13.13 7.09
CA PHE A 49 15.87 -12.29 6.37
C PHE A 49 16.33 -11.04 7.14
N ASN A 50 16.61 -11.18 8.44
CA ASN A 50 16.99 -10.07 9.33
C ASN A 50 15.99 -8.91 9.33
N SER A 51 14.71 -9.20 9.18
CA SER A 51 13.65 -8.20 9.17
C SER A 51 13.60 -7.39 10.47
N LYS A 52 13.11 -6.16 10.37
CA LYS A 52 12.88 -5.28 11.53
C LYS A 52 11.39 -5.22 11.85
N ILE A 53 11.03 -5.45 13.10
CA ILE A 53 9.69 -5.16 13.61
C ILE A 53 9.66 -3.71 14.05
N VAL A 54 8.74 -2.92 13.46
CA VAL A 54 8.64 -1.50 13.77
C VAL A 54 7.76 -1.25 15.02
N PRO A 55 7.86 -0.06 15.65
CA PRO A 55 7.03 0.27 16.81
C PRO A 55 5.54 0.11 16.51
N TYR A 56 4.86 -0.54 17.44
CA TYR A 56 3.41 -0.77 17.38
C TYR A 56 2.62 0.54 17.28
N GLN A 57 1.58 0.52 16.46
CA GLN A 57 0.56 1.55 16.36
C GLN A 57 -0.82 0.90 16.32
N ASP A 58 -1.78 1.50 16.99
CA ASP A 58 -3.17 1.04 16.89
C ASP A 58 -3.68 1.17 15.45
N THR A 59 -4.34 0.14 14.98
CA THR A 59 -4.92 0.08 13.64
C THR A 59 -6.35 -0.42 13.68
N CYS A 60 -7.19 0.12 12.81
CA CYS A 60 -8.48 -0.45 12.50
C CYS A 60 -8.77 -0.24 11.01
N TRP A 61 -9.82 -0.85 10.51
CA TRP A 61 -10.21 -0.67 9.11
C TRP A 61 -10.48 0.81 8.80
N GLY A 62 -9.81 1.35 7.76
CA GLY A 62 -9.87 2.76 7.38
C GLY A 62 -9.02 3.72 8.24
N ASP A 63 -8.25 3.20 9.20
CA ASP A 63 -7.29 3.99 10.00
C ASP A 63 -6.01 3.15 10.24
N ILE A 64 -5.21 2.99 9.19
CA ILE A 64 -3.94 2.22 9.21
C ILE A 64 -2.72 3.12 9.03
N TYR A 65 -2.92 4.43 8.83
CA TYR A 65 -1.83 5.28 8.36
C TYR A 65 -0.73 5.53 9.39
N ARG A 66 -1.04 5.49 10.70
CA ARG A 66 -0.01 5.56 11.76
C ARG A 66 0.96 4.36 11.68
N ALA A 67 0.43 3.18 11.37
CA ALA A 67 1.25 1.98 11.18
C ALA A 67 2.11 2.09 9.91
N ILE A 68 1.53 2.59 8.81
CA ILE A 68 2.27 2.88 7.57
C ILE A 68 3.39 3.90 7.85
N PHE A 69 3.08 4.96 8.59
CA PHE A 69 4.08 5.96 8.99
C PHE A 69 5.21 5.35 9.82
N SER A 70 4.89 4.46 10.77
CA SER A 70 5.89 3.74 11.57
C SER A 70 6.81 2.88 10.69
N LEU A 71 6.25 2.17 9.70
CA LEU A 71 7.01 1.40 8.71
C LEU A 71 7.97 2.30 7.93
N TYR A 72 7.45 3.38 7.32
CA TYR A 72 8.26 4.30 6.54
C TYR A 72 9.33 4.99 7.37
N LYS A 73 9.03 5.41 8.60
CA LYS A 73 9.99 6.06 9.49
C LYS A 73 11.20 5.18 9.80
N VAL A 74 10.97 3.90 10.12
CA VAL A 74 12.07 2.96 10.39
C VAL A 74 12.83 2.63 9.10
N ALA A 75 12.11 2.35 8.01
CA ALA A 75 12.70 2.04 6.73
C ALA A 75 13.52 3.20 6.13
N PHE A 76 13.13 4.44 6.37
CA PHE A 76 13.81 5.64 5.88
C PHE A 76 15.23 5.79 6.45
N ASN A 77 15.44 5.37 7.70
CA ASN A 77 16.74 5.43 8.35
C ASN A 77 17.79 4.51 7.69
N ASP A 78 17.35 3.48 6.98
CA ASP A 78 18.25 2.54 6.28
C ASP A 78 18.56 2.97 4.84
N SER A 79 18.18 4.19 4.45
CA SER A 79 18.50 4.81 3.14
C SER A 79 18.07 3.97 1.94
N ASN A 80 16.89 3.33 2.01
CA ASN A 80 16.32 2.59 0.90
C ASN A 80 16.00 3.51 -0.30
N PHE A 81 16.04 2.95 -1.50
CA PHE A 81 15.74 3.65 -2.75
C PHE A 81 14.25 3.68 -3.07
N LYS A 82 13.55 2.55 -2.84
CA LYS A 82 12.09 2.40 -2.97
C LYS A 82 11.50 1.79 -1.72
N TYR A 83 10.23 2.07 -1.49
CA TYR A 83 9.45 1.63 -0.32
C TYR A 83 8.14 1.04 -0.83
N ILE A 84 7.99 -0.28 -0.72
CA ILE A 84 6.82 -1.03 -1.17
C ILE A 84 5.93 -1.28 0.03
N LEU A 85 4.68 -0.81 -0.02
CA LEU A 85 3.69 -1.11 1.00
C LEU A 85 2.90 -2.36 0.62
N LEU A 86 2.90 -3.35 1.50
CA LEU A 86 2.24 -4.64 1.33
C LEU A 86 1.43 -5.02 2.58
N SER A 87 0.39 -5.81 2.41
CA SER A 87 -0.29 -6.48 3.53
C SER A 87 0.21 -7.91 3.70
N GLU A 88 -0.11 -8.51 4.84
CA GLU A 88 0.17 -9.94 5.10
C GLU A 88 -0.43 -10.88 4.05
N SER A 89 -1.50 -10.46 3.38
CA SER A 89 -2.22 -11.24 2.38
C SER A 89 -1.79 -10.94 0.94
N CYS A 90 -0.72 -10.18 0.74
CA CYS A 90 -0.09 -10.01 -0.57
C CYS A 90 0.81 -11.19 -0.91
N ILE A 91 0.96 -11.44 -2.21
CA ILE A 91 1.97 -12.34 -2.77
C ILE A 91 2.73 -11.64 -3.89
N PRO A 92 4.01 -11.98 -4.15
CA PRO A 92 4.70 -11.58 -5.37
C PRO A 92 4.18 -12.41 -6.55
N VAL A 93 4.06 -11.79 -7.74
CA VAL A 93 3.60 -12.46 -8.97
C VAL A 93 4.62 -12.30 -10.11
N LYS A 94 5.75 -11.72 -9.83
CA LYS A 94 6.97 -11.67 -10.65
C LYS A 94 8.15 -12.12 -9.80
N ASN A 95 9.26 -12.57 -10.42
CA ASN A 95 10.47 -12.88 -9.65
C ASN A 95 11.14 -11.61 -9.09
N PHE A 96 12.04 -11.82 -8.14
CA PHE A 96 12.72 -10.72 -7.46
C PHE A 96 13.55 -9.86 -8.41
N LEU A 97 14.31 -10.46 -9.32
CA LEU A 97 15.18 -9.70 -10.22
C LEU A 97 14.38 -8.81 -11.16
N PHE A 98 13.31 -9.34 -11.76
CA PHE A 98 12.41 -8.54 -12.58
C PHE A 98 11.83 -7.36 -11.78
N THR A 99 11.32 -7.63 -10.58
CA THR A 99 10.75 -6.61 -9.69
C THR A 99 11.80 -5.56 -9.33
N TYR A 100 13.00 -5.97 -9.00
CA TYR A 100 14.12 -5.10 -8.64
C TYR A 100 14.53 -4.19 -9.80
N GLU A 101 14.77 -4.75 -10.98
CA GLU A 101 15.17 -4.01 -12.18
C GLU A 101 14.08 -3.01 -12.58
N TYR A 102 12.84 -3.45 -12.61
CA TYR A 102 11.69 -2.59 -12.92
C TYR A 102 11.58 -1.39 -11.99
N LEU A 103 11.71 -1.60 -10.68
CA LEU A 103 11.56 -0.56 -9.68
C LEU A 103 12.79 0.34 -9.53
N THR A 104 13.97 -0.13 -9.92
CA THR A 104 15.21 0.64 -9.82
C THR A 104 15.65 1.30 -11.12
N ALA A 105 14.92 1.10 -12.20
CA ALA A 105 15.18 1.70 -13.52
C ALA A 105 15.18 3.23 -13.47
N ASP A 106 14.27 3.81 -12.70
CA ASP A 106 14.19 5.27 -12.48
C ASP A 106 13.79 5.60 -11.04
N ASP A 107 13.62 6.89 -10.74
CA ASP A 107 13.27 7.37 -9.40
C ASP A 107 11.76 7.66 -9.23
N LYS A 108 10.92 7.37 -10.21
CA LYS A 108 9.47 7.61 -10.11
C LYS A 108 8.82 6.70 -9.07
N SER A 109 7.86 7.22 -8.34
CA SER A 109 6.95 6.42 -7.51
C SER A 109 5.83 5.80 -8.35
N PHE A 110 5.18 4.79 -7.80
CA PHE A 110 4.03 4.12 -8.42
C PHE A 110 2.85 4.21 -7.47
N LEU A 111 1.84 4.95 -7.89
CA LEU A 111 0.61 5.17 -7.13
C LEU A 111 -0.54 5.28 -8.12
N SER A 112 -1.51 4.39 -8.02
CA SER A 112 -2.75 4.56 -8.78
C SER A 112 -3.63 5.57 -8.07
N PHE A 113 -3.89 6.69 -8.73
CA PHE A 113 -4.82 7.71 -8.26
C PHE A 113 -5.76 8.13 -9.38
N GLN A 114 -6.93 8.63 -8.98
CA GLN A 114 -7.96 9.04 -9.92
C GLN A 114 -7.64 10.40 -10.53
N SER A 115 -7.82 10.51 -11.84
CA SER A 115 -7.74 11.78 -12.55
C SER A 115 -8.92 12.72 -12.17
N ASN A 116 -8.66 14.03 -12.12
CA ASN A 116 -9.71 15.04 -12.00
C ASN A 116 -10.52 15.24 -13.29
N ASN A 117 -10.09 14.63 -14.41
CA ASN A 117 -10.82 14.59 -15.69
C ASN A 117 -11.26 13.17 -15.99
N PRO A 118 -12.34 12.67 -15.36
CA PRO A 118 -12.80 11.32 -15.55
C PRO A 118 -13.29 11.09 -16.98
N THR A 119 -12.78 10.07 -17.63
CA THR A 119 -13.13 9.69 -19.00
C THR A 119 -14.11 8.53 -19.06
N THR A 120 -14.09 7.67 -18.02
CA THR A 120 -14.95 6.49 -17.92
C THR A 120 -16.07 6.70 -16.90
N GLU A 121 -17.16 5.94 -17.01
CA GLU A 121 -18.25 5.95 -16.02
C GLU A 121 -17.78 5.52 -14.62
N TRP A 122 -16.81 4.62 -14.56
CA TRP A 122 -16.21 4.21 -13.30
C TRP A 122 -15.44 5.37 -12.65
N GLU A 123 -14.61 6.09 -13.40
CA GLU A 123 -13.88 7.26 -12.91
C GLU A 123 -14.83 8.36 -12.43
N LYS A 124 -15.91 8.64 -13.18
CA LYS A 124 -16.93 9.60 -12.80
C LYS A 124 -17.61 9.21 -11.49
N SER A 125 -18.00 7.93 -11.33
CA SER A 125 -18.63 7.46 -10.11
C SER A 125 -17.67 7.53 -8.91
N THR A 126 -16.40 7.23 -9.12
CA THR A 126 -15.36 7.31 -8.09
C THR A 126 -15.08 8.77 -7.71
N LEU A 127 -15.05 9.69 -8.68
CA LEU A 127 -14.92 11.13 -8.40
C LEU A 127 -16.09 11.64 -7.56
N ILE A 128 -17.33 11.28 -7.89
CA ILE A 128 -18.52 11.65 -7.11
C ILE A 128 -18.42 11.10 -5.69
N HIS A 129 -18.00 9.84 -5.54
CA HIS A 129 -17.80 9.23 -4.22
C HIS A 129 -16.73 9.97 -3.40
N ASN A 130 -15.61 10.34 -4.01
CA ASN A 130 -14.56 11.15 -3.40
C ASN A 130 -15.10 12.51 -2.93
N LEU A 131 -15.82 13.21 -3.78
CA LEU A 131 -16.43 14.49 -3.45
C LEU A 131 -17.38 14.36 -2.28
N GLN A 132 -18.22 13.31 -2.25
CA GLN A 132 -19.13 13.04 -1.15
C GLN A 132 -18.38 12.78 0.16
N ARG A 133 -17.30 11.99 0.11
CA ARG A 133 -16.41 11.72 1.27
C ARG A 133 -15.76 13.01 1.77
N TYR A 134 -15.20 13.82 0.87
CA TYR A 134 -14.61 15.12 1.20
C TYR A 134 -15.63 16.03 1.89
N ILE A 135 -16.82 16.23 1.29
CA ILE A 135 -17.88 17.07 1.86
C ILE A 135 -18.33 16.57 3.24
N HIS A 136 -18.49 15.25 3.39
CA HIS A 136 -18.86 14.64 4.65
C HIS A 136 -17.81 14.90 5.74
N ASN A 137 -16.54 14.76 5.39
CA ASN A 137 -15.42 14.97 6.30
C ASN A 137 -15.25 16.46 6.64
N ALA A 138 -15.33 17.33 5.65
CA ALA A 138 -15.26 18.77 5.84
C ALA A 138 -16.35 19.30 6.78
N LYS A 139 -17.56 18.76 6.72
CA LYS A 139 -18.66 19.11 7.63
C LYS A 139 -18.39 18.75 9.09
N LYS A 140 -17.50 17.78 9.36
CA LYS A 140 -17.14 17.35 10.72
C LYS A 140 -16.04 18.19 11.36
N SER A 141 -15.29 18.97 10.60
CA SER A 141 -14.17 19.76 11.11
C SER A 141 -14.27 21.23 10.70
N LYS A 142 -14.56 22.09 11.68
CA LYS A 142 -14.63 23.54 11.46
C LYS A 142 -13.30 24.16 11.03
N ASN A 143 -12.17 23.55 11.38
CA ASN A 143 -10.84 24.11 11.13
C ASN A 143 -10.18 23.61 9.83
N PHE A 144 -10.61 22.49 9.30
CA PHE A 144 -9.99 21.85 8.15
C PHE A 144 -10.59 22.30 6.80
N MET A 145 -11.84 22.74 6.81
CA MET A 145 -12.54 23.22 5.59
C MET A 145 -11.79 24.31 4.81
N TYR A 146 -10.92 25.06 5.50
CA TYR A 146 -10.18 26.16 4.89
C TYR A 146 -8.82 25.76 4.31
N LYS A 147 -8.39 24.49 4.49
CA LYS A 147 -7.04 24.06 4.15
C LYS A 147 -6.96 23.09 2.97
N ILE A 148 -8.03 22.35 2.66
CA ILE A 148 -8.04 21.39 1.55
C ILE A 148 -8.80 21.98 0.37
N SER A 149 -8.10 22.21 -0.74
CA SER A 149 -8.73 22.37 -2.04
C SER A 149 -9.29 21.05 -2.51
N ILE A 150 -10.51 21.08 -3.08
CA ILE A 150 -11.10 19.89 -3.71
C ILE A 150 -10.31 19.46 -4.94
N GLU A 151 -9.62 20.37 -5.56
CA GLU A 151 -8.75 20.14 -6.73
C GLU A 151 -7.53 19.30 -6.38
N ASP A 152 -7.12 19.31 -5.11
CA ASP A 152 -6.01 18.51 -4.58
C ASP A 152 -6.47 17.20 -3.93
N TRP A 153 -7.79 16.94 -3.88
CA TRP A 153 -8.35 15.80 -3.19
C TRP A 153 -8.57 14.63 -4.13
N PHE A 154 -7.58 13.75 -4.23
CA PHE A 154 -7.64 12.55 -5.06
C PHE A 154 -7.93 11.30 -4.24
N TYR A 155 -8.69 10.38 -4.81
CA TYR A 155 -8.67 8.99 -4.37
C TYR A 155 -7.41 8.32 -4.90
N SER A 156 -6.72 7.56 -4.08
CA SER A 156 -5.59 6.74 -4.49
C SER A 156 -5.62 5.38 -3.79
N GLU A 157 -5.02 4.39 -4.43
CA GLU A 157 -4.88 3.09 -3.79
C GLU A 157 -3.86 3.15 -2.65
N THR A 158 -4.15 2.47 -1.54
CA THR A 158 -3.25 2.37 -0.39
C THR A 158 -1.96 1.64 -0.74
N TRP A 159 -2.05 0.61 -1.60
CA TRP A 159 -0.91 -0.25 -1.97
C TRP A 159 -0.05 0.41 -3.03
N ASN A 160 0.95 1.13 -2.58
CA ASN A 160 1.82 1.96 -3.41
C ASN A 160 3.30 1.60 -3.26
N ILE A 161 4.11 2.12 -4.17
CA ILE A 161 5.56 2.02 -4.14
C ILE A 161 6.11 3.44 -4.25
N LEU A 162 6.70 3.94 -3.17
CA LEU A 162 7.20 5.30 -3.12
C LEU A 162 8.72 5.36 -3.24
N ASN A 163 9.24 6.43 -3.82
CA ASN A 163 10.64 6.77 -3.77
C ASN A 163 11.00 7.44 -2.42
N LYS A 164 12.28 7.66 -2.21
CA LYS A 164 12.78 8.25 -0.96
C LYS A 164 12.27 9.67 -0.72
N GLU A 165 12.16 10.49 -1.76
CA GLU A 165 11.67 11.87 -1.66
C GLU A 165 10.21 11.92 -1.20
N HIS A 166 9.35 11.09 -1.78
CA HIS A 166 7.93 11.05 -1.42
C HIS A 166 7.71 10.48 -0.01
N VAL A 167 8.53 9.50 0.41
CA VAL A 167 8.50 9.05 1.81
C VAL A 167 8.96 10.16 2.75
N ALA A 168 10.01 10.92 2.43
CA ALA A 168 10.43 12.08 3.22
C ALA A 168 9.32 13.12 3.33
N LEU A 169 8.60 13.38 2.24
CA LEU A 169 7.46 14.30 2.23
C LEU A 169 6.37 13.85 3.22
N ILE A 170 6.03 12.56 3.22
CA ILE A 170 5.06 11.99 4.16
C ILE A 170 5.56 12.14 5.60
N LEU A 171 6.82 11.81 5.86
CA LEU A 171 7.39 11.87 7.21
C LEU A 171 7.44 13.30 7.76
N ASN A 172 7.70 14.29 6.92
CA ASN A 172 7.73 15.70 7.30
C ASN A 172 6.34 16.31 7.51
N ASN A 173 5.28 15.65 7.04
CA ASN A 173 3.90 16.11 7.15
C ASN A 173 3.04 15.24 8.08
N TYR A 174 3.64 14.63 9.10
CA TYR A 174 2.94 13.77 10.04
C TYR A 174 1.73 14.45 10.71
N TYR A 175 1.79 15.75 10.93
CA TYR A 175 0.70 16.54 11.50
C TYR A 175 -0.61 16.40 10.71
N LEU A 176 -0.55 16.23 9.38
CA LEU A 176 -1.74 16.02 8.55
C LEU A 176 -2.42 14.68 8.88
N ILE A 177 -1.65 13.63 9.18
CA ILE A 177 -2.19 12.33 9.61
C ILE A 177 -3.03 12.51 10.89
N GLU A 178 -2.51 13.27 11.85
CA GLU A 178 -3.21 13.54 13.09
C GLU A 178 -4.46 14.41 12.87
N GLU A 179 -4.39 15.39 11.96
CA GLU A 179 -5.56 16.20 11.58
C GLU A 179 -6.64 15.34 10.91
N PHE A 180 -6.29 14.46 9.96
CA PHE A 180 -7.22 13.53 9.31
C PHE A 180 -7.86 12.60 10.34
N LYS A 181 -7.09 12.08 11.27
CA LYS A 181 -7.58 11.23 12.36
C LYS A 181 -8.51 11.99 13.30
N ALA A 182 -8.15 13.20 13.70
CA ALA A 182 -8.97 14.07 14.56
C ALA A 182 -10.31 14.39 13.92
N MET A 183 -10.37 14.52 12.59
CA MET A 183 -11.61 14.70 11.83
C MET A 183 -12.47 13.44 11.75
N LYS A 184 -11.97 12.28 12.22
CA LYS A 184 -12.61 10.98 12.02
C LYS A 184 -12.92 10.69 10.54
N CYS A 185 -12.01 11.10 9.65
CA CYS A 185 -12.11 10.79 8.24
C CYS A 185 -12.03 9.29 8.05
N PHE A 186 -13.05 8.72 7.45
CA PHE A 186 -13.07 7.30 7.14
C PHE A 186 -12.20 7.00 5.92
N ALA A 187 -11.33 5.97 6.04
CA ALA A 187 -10.43 5.52 4.98
C ALA A 187 -9.59 6.66 4.36
N TYR A 188 -9.06 7.54 5.18
CA TYR A 188 -8.18 8.64 4.72
C TYR A 188 -6.85 8.12 4.18
N ASP A 189 -6.49 6.89 4.47
CA ASP A 189 -5.36 6.17 3.88
C ASP A 189 -5.45 6.04 2.35
N GLU A 190 -6.65 6.16 1.79
CA GLU A 190 -6.88 6.19 0.34
C GLU A 190 -6.81 7.61 -0.27
N ASN A 191 -6.44 8.62 0.50
CA ASN A 191 -6.38 10.01 0.01
C ASN A 191 -5.10 10.75 0.41
N ILE A 192 -4.50 10.43 1.56
CA ILE A 192 -3.46 11.26 2.16
C ILE A 192 -2.18 11.36 1.31
N VAL A 193 -1.78 10.26 0.64
CA VAL A 193 -0.57 10.25 -0.19
C VAL A 193 -0.77 11.13 -1.41
N SER A 194 -1.84 10.89 -2.18
CA SER A 194 -2.15 11.68 -3.37
C SER A 194 -2.37 13.16 -3.05
N TYR A 195 -3.05 13.46 -1.93
CA TYR A 195 -3.21 14.83 -1.46
C TYR A 195 -1.86 15.52 -1.17
N LEU A 196 -0.98 14.87 -0.40
CA LEU A 196 0.34 15.41 -0.10
C LEU A 196 1.18 15.65 -1.35
N LEU A 197 1.12 14.73 -2.31
CA LEU A 197 1.84 14.86 -3.58
C LEU A 197 1.27 16.00 -4.43
N SER A 198 -0.05 16.17 -4.45
CA SER A 198 -0.72 17.25 -5.19
C SER A 198 -0.33 18.62 -4.67
N ILE A 199 -0.51 18.89 -3.38
CA ILE A 199 -0.20 20.21 -2.78
C ILE A 199 1.28 20.60 -2.81
N ASN A 200 2.15 19.61 -3.12
CA ASN A 200 3.59 19.82 -3.28
C ASN A 200 4.05 19.77 -4.74
N ASN A 201 3.12 19.71 -5.71
CA ASN A 201 3.39 19.64 -7.15
C ASN A 201 4.27 18.43 -7.53
N LYS A 202 3.99 17.26 -6.93
CA LYS A 202 4.76 16.02 -7.12
C LYS A 202 4.00 14.94 -7.89
N LEU A 203 2.82 15.21 -8.42
CA LEU A 203 2.05 14.23 -9.18
C LEU A 203 2.72 13.81 -10.49
N ASP A 204 3.50 14.71 -11.13
CA ASP A 204 4.25 14.41 -12.35
C ASP A 204 5.42 13.44 -12.12
N ASP A 205 5.87 13.31 -10.87
CA ASP A 205 6.91 12.36 -10.46
C ASP A 205 6.35 10.94 -10.22
N ILE A 206 5.05 10.73 -10.51
CA ILE A 206 4.34 9.47 -10.28
C ILE A 206 4.07 8.75 -11.61
N ARG A 207 4.29 7.45 -11.61
CA ARG A 207 3.65 6.54 -12.56
C ARG A 207 2.26 6.20 -12.02
N ASN A 208 1.22 6.77 -12.65
CA ASN A 208 -0.17 6.51 -12.25
C ASN A 208 -0.63 5.14 -12.75
N ILE A 209 -0.11 4.09 -12.14
CA ILE A 209 -0.42 2.69 -12.46
C ILE A 209 -0.54 1.86 -11.18
N LYS A 210 -1.31 0.79 -11.27
CA LYS A 210 -1.41 -0.23 -10.20
C LYS A 210 -0.25 -1.20 -10.29
N THR A 211 0.43 -1.42 -9.19
CA THR A 211 1.49 -2.44 -9.07
C THR A 211 1.03 -3.68 -8.31
N THR A 212 -0.10 -3.59 -7.60
CA THR A 212 -0.71 -4.69 -6.85
C THR A 212 -2.09 -4.98 -7.42
N PHE A 213 -2.31 -6.18 -7.93
CA PHE A 213 -3.62 -6.65 -8.35
C PHE A 213 -4.54 -6.83 -7.14
N VAL A 214 -5.78 -6.36 -7.27
CA VAL A 214 -6.84 -6.53 -6.26
C VAL A 214 -8.12 -6.94 -6.96
N ASN A 215 -8.61 -8.15 -6.69
CA ASN A 215 -9.82 -8.66 -7.34
C ASN A 215 -11.07 -8.00 -6.74
N TRP A 216 -11.57 -6.96 -7.40
CA TRP A 216 -12.80 -6.29 -7.05
C TRP A 216 -14.03 -6.80 -7.82
N GLU A 217 -13.85 -7.61 -8.86
CA GLU A 217 -14.95 -8.19 -9.65
C GLU A 217 -15.73 -9.20 -8.81
N LYS A 218 -15.00 -10.06 -8.07
CA LYS A 218 -15.56 -11.03 -7.14
C LYS A 218 -15.70 -10.48 -5.71
N ALA A 219 -15.81 -9.17 -5.55
CA ALA A 219 -15.85 -8.52 -4.24
C ALA A 219 -17.05 -9.02 -3.40
N VAL A 220 -16.81 -9.16 -2.09
CA VAL A 220 -17.83 -9.50 -1.11
C VAL A 220 -18.28 -8.24 -0.38
N VAL A 221 -19.57 -8.11 -0.10
CA VAL A 221 -20.13 -7.02 0.70
C VAL A 221 -20.61 -7.58 2.02
N ASP A 222 -20.16 -7.01 3.13
CA ASP A 222 -20.61 -7.34 4.47
C ASP A 222 -20.96 -6.07 5.28
N LYS A 223 -21.13 -6.21 6.60
CA LYS A 223 -21.48 -5.09 7.50
C LYS A 223 -20.40 -4.00 7.58
N LEU A 224 -19.16 -4.32 7.23
CA LEU A 224 -18.02 -3.40 7.24
C LEU A 224 -17.81 -2.71 5.90
N GLY A 225 -18.49 -3.16 4.84
CA GLY A 225 -18.42 -2.58 3.52
C GLY A 225 -18.08 -3.60 2.42
N ARG A 226 -17.54 -3.08 1.31
CA ARG A 226 -17.10 -3.88 0.17
C ARG A 226 -15.65 -4.32 0.36
N HIS A 227 -15.41 -5.62 0.29
CA HIS A 227 -14.08 -6.22 0.43
C HIS A 227 -13.68 -6.93 -0.85
N PRO A 228 -12.41 -6.83 -1.29
CA PRO A 228 -11.93 -7.57 -2.44
C PRO A 228 -11.95 -9.07 -2.15
N TYR A 229 -12.06 -9.87 -3.20
CA TYR A 229 -12.03 -11.33 -3.11
C TYR A 229 -10.76 -11.80 -2.44
N THR A 230 -10.88 -12.81 -1.58
CA THR A 230 -9.76 -13.49 -0.94
C THR A 230 -9.62 -14.90 -1.50
N TYR A 231 -8.53 -15.16 -2.19
CA TYR A 231 -8.20 -16.46 -2.77
C TYR A 231 -7.96 -17.48 -1.65
N GLN A 232 -8.60 -18.65 -1.78
CA GLN A 232 -8.62 -19.71 -0.76
C GLN A 232 -7.84 -20.96 -1.18
N ASN A 233 -7.76 -21.19 -2.48
CA ASN A 233 -7.14 -22.40 -3.03
C ASN A 233 -6.59 -22.18 -4.45
N LEU A 234 -5.77 -23.14 -4.93
CA LEU A 234 -5.11 -23.06 -6.24
C LEU A 234 -6.06 -23.00 -7.43
N ASN A 235 -7.25 -23.59 -7.31
CA ASN A 235 -8.22 -23.64 -8.41
C ASN A 235 -8.90 -22.29 -8.66
N ASP A 236 -8.80 -21.36 -7.70
CA ASP A 236 -9.37 -20.02 -7.83
C ASP A 236 -8.48 -19.11 -8.71
N LEU A 237 -7.25 -19.56 -9.02
CA LEU A 237 -6.24 -18.71 -9.67
C LEU A 237 -6.35 -18.78 -11.19
N ASN A 238 -6.45 -17.62 -11.79
CA ASN A 238 -6.10 -17.38 -13.19
C ASN A 238 -4.82 -16.53 -13.21
N LEU A 239 -3.71 -17.07 -13.68
CA LEU A 239 -2.42 -16.38 -13.66
C LEU A 239 -2.36 -15.21 -14.64
N ASP A 240 -3.16 -15.25 -15.70
CA ASP A 240 -3.25 -14.17 -16.69
C ASP A 240 -3.75 -12.85 -16.05
N ASP A 241 -4.55 -12.95 -14.97
CA ASP A 241 -5.03 -11.79 -14.21
C ASP A 241 -3.87 -10.99 -13.59
N PHE A 242 -2.67 -11.57 -13.45
CA PHE A 242 -1.53 -10.98 -12.77
C PHE A 242 -0.43 -10.50 -13.71
N GLU A 243 -0.60 -10.63 -15.03
CA GLU A 243 0.47 -10.40 -16.00
C GLU A 243 1.08 -8.99 -15.89
N ASP A 244 0.25 -7.98 -15.66
CA ASP A 244 0.67 -6.56 -15.60
C ASP A 244 1.08 -6.09 -14.20
N PHE A 245 1.09 -6.99 -13.19
CA PHE A 245 1.32 -6.62 -11.80
C PHE A 245 2.61 -7.20 -11.24
N LEU A 246 3.15 -6.56 -10.20
CA LEU A 246 4.29 -7.05 -9.43
C LEU A 246 3.85 -7.91 -8.24
N PHE A 247 2.69 -7.56 -7.68
CA PHE A 247 2.10 -8.21 -6.51
C PHE A 247 0.61 -8.46 -6.74
N ALA A 248 0.00 -9.34 -5.93
CA ALA A 248 -1.44 -9.56 -5.93
C ALA A 248 -1.97 -9.76 -4.51
N ARG A 249 -3.26 -9.44 -4.29
CA ARG A 249 -3.98 -9.63 -3.03
C ARG A 249 -5.50 -9.81 -3.27
N LYS A 250 -6.26 -10.46 -2.37
CA LYS A 250 -5.87 -11.01 -1.06
C LYS A 250 -5.74 -12.53 -1.16
N PHE A 251 -4.77 -13.06 -0.46
CA PHE A 251 -4.54 -14.51 -0.39
C PHE A 251 -4.53 -14.97 1.07
N ASN A 252 -5.24 -16.05 1.37
CA ASN A 252 -5.00 -16.85 2.56
C ASN A 252 -3.73 -17.70 2.36
N ASP A 253 -3.33 -18.46 3.40
CA ASP A 253 -2.29 -19.48 3.22
C ASP A 253 -2.80 -20.56 2.30
N ILE A 254 -2.21 -20.68 1.11
CA ILE A 254 -2.58 -21.67 0.08
C ILE A 254 -1.42 -22.65 -0.09
N LYS A 255 -1.64 -23.89 0.31
CA LYS A 255 -0.63 -24.95 0.19
C LYS A 255 -0.28 -25.19 -1.27
N GLY A 256 1.01 -25.18 -1.59
CA GLY A 256 1.51 -25.43 -2.93
C GLY A 256 1.46 -24.22 -3.87
N LEU A 257 1.15 -23.03 -3.36
CA LEU A 257 1.11 -21.79 -4.14
C LEU A 257 2.48 -21.48 -4.78
N GLU A 258 3.56 -21.76 -4.06
CA GLU A 258 4.94 -21.59 -4.52
C GLU A 258 5.29 -22.40 -5.77
N GLY A 259 4.59 -23.51 -6.02
CA GLY A 259 4.74 -24.32 -7.24
C GLY A 259 3.85 -23.87 -8.41
N LYS A 260 2.84 -23.02 -8.13
CA LYS A 260 1.89 -22.52 -9.13
C LYS A 260 2.30 -21.13 -9.66
N VAL A 261 2.74 -20.24 -8.77
CA VAL A 261 3.27 -18.94 -9.12
C VAL A 261 4.74 -19.15 -9.50
N LEU A 262 4.98 -19.39 -10.78
CA LEU A 262 6.31 -19.56 -11.33
C LEU A 262 6.95 -18.20 -11.59
N PHE A 263 8.11 -18.01 -11.00
CA PHE A 263 8.98 -16.87 -11.29
C PHE A 263 9.98 -17.17 -12.40
#